data_04e0205cc8eba579c6711e5deabc0446
#
_entry.id   04e0205cc8eba579c6711e5deabc0446
#
_cell.length_a   1.000
_cell.length_b   1.000
_cell.length_c   1.000
_cell.angle_alpha   90.00
_cell.angle_beta   90.00
_cell.angle_gamma   90.00
#
_symmetry.space_group_name_H-M   'P 1'
#
loop_
_entity.id
_entity.type
_entity.pdbx_description
1 polymer ?
#
loop_
_entity_poly.entity_id
_entity_poly.type
_entity_poly.pdbx_seq_one_letter_code
_entity_poly.pdbx_strand_id
1 'polypeptide(L)'
;EWIDLGFAPKVIDVLSLRNGIETQLGAANIDAGTVRKIRITLGTKNSVVKTGVTYDLLLDSQTSNFLYVKLFDNHRERGNRNDVKVWVDFDIANSIVETSGKFYLKPVLRPFCNANFGEIEGKVLPLDAKAVVRVSDGAGFNAVALPSREGEFKVRGLADGTYMVTVEGIAPYIKQTINNVIVKKGEDTKIGTITLKK
;
A
#
# COMPACT_ATOMS: atom_id res chain seq x y z
N GLU A 1 -0.17 -1.70 -27.89
CA GLU A 1 -1.12 -2.81 -27.77
C GLU A 1 -1.34 -3.11 -26.28
N TRP A 2 -2.57 -3.55 -25.90
CA TRP A 2 -2.92 -3.99 -24.55
C TRP A 2 -3.14 -5.50 -24.58
N ILE A 3 -2.58 -6.20 -23.59
CA ILE A 3 -2.77 -7.63 -23.39
C ILE A 3 -3.62 -7.82 -22.15
N ASP A 4 -4.71 -8.59 -22.27
CA ASP A 4 -5.57 -8.93 -21.14
C ASP A 4 -4.84 -9.96 -20.24
N LEU A 5 -4.79 -9.66 -18.94
CA LEU A 5 -4.18 -10.55 -17.95
C LEU A 5 -5.16 -11.63 -17.43
N GLY A 6 -6.36 -11.73 -17.97
CA GLY A 6 -7.33 -12.76 -17.63
C GLY A 6 -7.93 -12.65 -16.23
N PHE A 7 -7.93 -11.43 -15.62
CA PHE A 7 -8.52 -11.24 -14.31
C PHE A 7 -10.05 -11.13 -14.39
N ALA A 8 -10.75 -12.10 -13.83
CA ALA A 8 -12.21 -12.04 -13.72
C ALA A 8 -12.62 -10.94 -12.74
N PRO A 9 -13.60 -10.07 -13.11
CA PRO A 9 -14.09 -9.02 -12.23
C PRO A 9 -14.60 -9.58 -10.90
N LYS A 10 -14.10 -9.04 -9.80
CA LYS A 10 -14.53 -9.39 -8.44
C LYS A 10 -14.41 -8.19 -7.50
N VAL A 11 -15.17 -8.23 -6.41
CA VAL A 11 -14.99 -7.29 -5.30
C VAL A 11 -13.77 -7.69 -4.48
N ILE A 12 -12.91 -6.71 -4.18
CA ILE A 12 -11.73 -6.90 -3.35
C ILE A 12 -11.87 -6.00 -2.12
N ASP A 13 -11.81 -6.60 -0.93
CA ASP A 13 -11.61 -5.86 0.30
C ASP A 13 -10.12 -5.50 0.42
N VAL A 14 -9.80 -4.26 0.07
CA VAL A 14 -8.40 -3.80 0.02
C VAL A 14 -7.79 -3.75 1.43
N LEU A 15 -8.59 -3.53 2.48
CA LEU A 15 -8.09 -3.55 3.86
C LEU A 15 -7.68 -4.95 4.32
N SER A 16 -8.18 -6.00 3.70
CA SER A 16 -7.73 -7.37 3.97
C SER A 16 -6.34 -7.66 3.40
N LEU A 17 -5.87 -6.86 2.44
CA LEU A 17 -4.58 -7.01 1.74
C LEU A 17 -3.46 -6.17 2.36
N ARG A 18 -3.41 -6.08 3.68
CA ARG A 18 -2.39 -5.35 4.43
C ARG A 18 -1.39 -6.29 5.09
N ASN A 19 -0.27 -5.73 5.56
CA ASN A 19 0.75 -6.45 6.34
C ASN A 19 1.33 -7.68 5.61
N GLY A 20 1.54 -7.55 4.29
CA GLY A 20 2.12 -8.60 3.45
C GLY A 20 1.10 -9.58 2.87
N ILE A 21 -0.19 -9.46 3.19
CA ILE A 21 -1.24 -10.23 2.52
C ILE A 21 -1.47 -9.63 1.14
N GLU A 22 -1.45 -10.46 0.12
CA GLU A 22 -1.56 -10.05 -1.28
C GLU A 22 -2.55 -10.93 -2.06
N THR A 23 -3.02 -10.43 -3.19
CA THR A 23 -3.83 -11.18 -4.15
C THR A 23 -3.29 -10.99 -5.55
N GLN A 24 -3.21 -12.06 -6.32
CA GLN A 24 -2.82 -11.98 -7.72
C GLN A 24 -3.94 -11.34 -8.55
N LEU A 25 -3.60 -10.31 -9.31
CA LEU A 25 -4.52 -9.60 -10.19
C LEU A 25 -4.49 -10.13 -11.64
N GLY A 26 -3.46 -10.88 -12.01
CA GLY A 26 -3.40 -11.47 -13.34
C GLY A 26 -2.00 -11.99 -13.67
N ALA A 27 -1.93 -12.76 -14.75
CA ALA A 27 -0.70 -13.24 -15.34
C ALA A 27 -0.90 -13.43 -16.85
N ALA A 28 0.15 -13.17 -17.63
CA ALA A 28 0.16 -13.46 -19.06
C ALA A 28 1.57 -13.80 -19.53
N ASN A 29 1.67 -14.59 -20.59
CA ASN A 29 2.92 -14.85 -21.26
C ASN A 29 3.23 -13.72 -22.24
N ILE A 30 4.12 -12.82 -21.83
CA ILE A 30 4.54 -11.65 -22.61
C ILE A 30 6.05 -11.47 -22.49
N ASP A 31 6.65 -10.85 -23.51
CA ASP A 31 8.08 -10.56 -23.48
C ASP A 31 8.41 -9.57 -22.36
N ALA A 32 9.24 -10.04 -21.44
CA ALA A 32 9.54 -9.37 -20.16
C ALA A 32 10.05 -7.92 -20.29
N GLY A 33 10.60 -7.54 -21.43
CA GLY A 33 11.10 -6.19 -21.68
C GLY A 33 10.07 -5.19 -22.18
N THR A 34 8.86 -5.62 -22.55
CA THR A 34 7.90 -4.81 -23.29
C THR A 34 6.86 -4.11 -22.42
N VAL A 35 6.62 -4.59 -21.21
CA VAL A 35 5.59 -4.04 -20.32
C VAL A 35 6.01 -2.69 -19.77
N ARG A 36 5.29 -1.64 -20.12
CA ARG A 36 5.54 -0.26 -19.67
C ARG A 36 4.46 0.28 -18.74
N LYS A 37 3.27 -0.30 -18.83
CA LYS A 37 2.11 0.13 -18.05
C LYS A 37 1.21 -1.04 -17.73
N ILE A 38 0.60 -1.00 -16.57
CA ILE A 38 -0.53 -1.83 -16.19
C ILE A 38 -1.77 -0.93 -16.19
N ARG A 39 -2.88 -1.41 -16.73
CA ARG A 39 -4.19 -0.76 -16.62
C ARG A 39 -5.09 -1.61 -15.74
N ILE A 40 -5.63 -1.00 -14.70
CA ILE A 40 -6.63 -1.61 -13.83
C ILE A 40 -7.95 -0.90 -14.09
N THR A 41 -9.00 -1.67 -14.39
CA THR A 41 -10.35 -1.14 -14.58
C THR A 41 -11.15 -1.33 -13.30
N LEU A 42 -11.61 -0.23 -12.72
CA LEU A 42 -12.48 -0.27 -11.55
C LEU A 42 -13.93 -0.53 -11.96
N GLY A 43 -14.61 -1.35 -11.17
CA GLY A 43 -16.05 -1.50 -11.27
C GLY A 43 -16.79 -0.21 -10.84
N THR A 44 -18.09 -0.17 -11.15
CA THR A 44 -18.94 0.98 -10.82
C THR A 44 -19.43 1.01 -9.37
N LYS A 45 -19.36 -0.13 -8.68
CA LYS A 45 -19.82 -0.26 -7.28
C LYS A 45 -18.60 -0.36 -6.35
N ASN A 46 -18.23 0.76 -5.76
CA ASN A 46 -17.18 0.83 -4.77
C ASN A 46 -17.78 1.39 -3.47
N SER A 47 -17.32 0.91 -2.33
CA SER A 47 -17.83 1.35 -1.03
C SER A 47 -16.72 1.48 0.00
N VAL A 48 -16.98 2.26 1.04
CA VAL A 48 -16.15 2.40 2.23
C VAL A 48 -17.00 2.25 3.48
N VAL A 49 -16.47 1.55 4.48
CA VAL A 49 -17.11 1.42 5.80
C VAL A 49 -16.44 2.37 6.78
N LYS A 50 -17.22 3.26 7.38
CA LYS A 50 -16.75 4.16 8.45
C LYS A 50 -17.67 4.01 9.65
N THR A 51 -17.12 3.70 10.81
CA THR A 51 -17.88 3.49 12.07
C THR A 51 -19.07 2.52 11.95
N GLY A 52 -18.89 1.44 11.15
CA GLY A 52 -19.94 0.43 10.93
C GLY A 52 -21.01 0.80 9.90
N VAL A 53 -20.94 1.99 9.31
CA VAL A 53 -21.85 2.45 8.26
C VAL A 53 -21.16 2.33 6.92
N THR A 54 -21.87 1.76 5.92
CA THR A 54 -21.38 1.65 4.54
C THR A 54 -21.79 2.88 3.74
N TYR A 55 -20.82 3.48 3.06
CA TYR A 55 -21.01 4.62 2.17
C TYR A 55 -20.57 4.27 0.76
N ASP A 56 -21.22 4.83 -0.24
CA ASP A 56 -20.75 4.77 -1.61
C ASP A 56 -19.41 5.50 -1.74
N LEU A 57 -18.45 4.85 -2.42
CA LEU A 57 -17.17 5.43 -2.75
C LEU A 57 -17.18 5.84 -4.22
N LEU A 58 -17.40 7.11 -4.46
CA LEU A 58 -17.57 7.69 -5.78
C LEU A 58 -16.22 7.88 -6.47
N LEU A 59 -16.17 7.64 -7.78
CA LEU A 59 -15.04 8.15 -8.57
C LEU A 59 -15.21 9.66 -8.72
N ASP A 60 -14.14 10.41 -8.51
CA ASP A 60 -14.12 11.84 -8.83
C ASP A 60 -14.43 12.01 -10.33
N SER A 61 -15.19 13.04 -10.69
CA SER A 61 -15.58 13.32 -12.08
C SER A 61 -14.39 13.47 -13.05
N GLN A 62 -13.21 13.76 -12.51
CA GLN A 62 -11.94 13.81 -13.25
C GLN A 62 -11.17 12.48 -13.22
N THR A 63 -11.61 11.52 -12.41
CA THR A 63 -10.95 10.21 -12.29
C THR A 63 -11.64 9.23 -13.23
N SER A 64 -10.90 8.80 -14.24
CA SER A 64 -11.33 7.68 -15.10
C SER A 64 -11.50 6.41 -14.26
N ASN A 65 -12.40 5.52 -14.66
CA ASN A 65 -12.45 4.16 -14.12
C ASN A 65 -11.22 3.32 -14.51
N PHE A 66 -10.33 3.85 -15.35
CA PHE A 66 -9.06 3.24 -15.69
C PHE A 66 -7.93 3.84 -14.86
N LEU A 67 -7.27 2.99 -14.09
CA LEU A 67 -6.08 3.34 -13.35
C LEU A 67 -4.85 2.88 -14.11
N TYR A 68 -3.87 3.75 -14.25
CA TYR A 68 -2.64 3.44 -14.95
C TYR A 68 -1.46 3.41 -14.00
N VAL A 69 -0.79 2.26 -13.94
CA VAL A 69 0.46 2.07 -13.21
C VAL A 69 1.60 2.08 -14.22
N LYS A 70 2.45 3.09 -14.18
CA LYS A 70 3.67 3.17 -15.01
C LYS A 70 4.75 2.31 -14.38
N LEU A 71 5.43 1.52 -15.20
CA LEU A 71 6.51 0.65 -14.77
C LEU A 71 7.85 1.17 -15.30
N PHE A 72 8.83 1.18 -14.42
CA PHE A 72 10.24 1.38 -14.75
C PHE A 72 11.00 0.07 -14.51
N ASP A 73 12.25 0.00 -14.93
CA ASP A 73 13.01 -1.25 -14.84
C ASP A 73 13.21 -1.74 -13.40
N ASN A 74 13.32 -0.82 -12.44
CA ASN A 74 13.43 -1.14 -11.03
C ASN A 74 12.13 -1.63 -10.36
N HIS A 75 10.99 -1.50 -11.02
CA HIS A 75 9.71 -2.01 -10.50
C HIS A 75 9.44 -3.47 -10.90
N ARG A 76 10.34 -4.09 -11.64
CA ARG A 76 10.18 -5.44 -12.18
C ARG A 76 11.23 -6.36 -11.60
N GLU A 77 10.79 -7.45 -11.01
CA GLU A 77 11.66 -8.54 -10.64
C GLU A 77 11.71 -9.55 -11.77
N ARG A 78 12.92 -9.84 -12.26
CA ARG A 78 13.15 -10.86 -13.28
C ARG A 78 13.47 -12.19 -12.59
N GLY A 79 12.61 -13.18 -12.76
CA GLY A 79 12.85 -14.54 -12.32
C GLY A 79 13.80 -15.30 -13.24
N ASN A 80 14.13 -16.54 -12.86
CA ASN A 80 15.07 -17.41 -13.58
C ASN A 80 14.59 -17.85 -14.98
N ARG A 81 13.33 -17.57 -15.37
CA ARG A 81 12.72 -17.95 -16.66
C ARG A 81 12.11 -16.76 -17.41
N ASN A 82 12.70 -15.58 -17.33
CA ASN A 82 12.13 -14.35 -17.88
C ASN A 82 10.78 -13.96 -17.28
N ASP A 83 10.36 -14.55 -16.17
CA ASP A 83 9.17 -14.12 -15.46
C ASP A 83 9.38 -12.71 -14.90
N VAL A 84 8.39 -11.85 -15.07
CA VAL A 84 8.39 -10.52 -14.45
C VAL A 84 7.29 -10.47 -13.42
N LYS A 85 7.67 -10.21 -12.17
CA LYS A 85 6.73 -9.98 -11.09
C LYS A 85 6.70 -8.49 -10.74
N VAL A 86 5.51 -7.96 -10.59
CA VAL A 86 5.26 -6.58 -10.17
C VAL A 86 4.21 -6.61 -9.08
N TRP A 87 4.50 -5.97 -7.98
CA TRP A 87 3.54 -5.67 -6.93
C TRP A 87 3.02 -4.26 -7.11
N VAL A 88 1.77 -4.05 -6.76
CA VAL A 88 1.14 -2.74 -6.76
C VAL A 88 0.58 -2.49 -5.38
N ASP A 89 1.16 -1.55 -4.67
CA ASP A 89 0.62 -1.05 -3.41
C ASP A 89 -0.51 -0.06 -3.70
N PHE A 90 -1.62 -0.21 -2.98
CA PHE A 90 -2.74 0.71 -3.03
C PHE A 90 -2.80 1.50 -1.72
N ASP A 91 -2.30 2.73 -1.76
CA ASP A 91 -2.29 3.62 -0.61
C ASP A 91 -3.71 4.14 -0.30
N ILE A 92 -4.45 3.34 0.46
CA ILE A 92 -5.86 3.64 0.81
C ILE A 92 -5.99 4.96 1.57
N ALA A 93 -5.06 5.24 2.48
CA ALA A 93 -5.12 6.42 3.34
C ALA A 93 -5.04 7.73 2.55
N ASN A 94 -4.28 7.74 1.45
CA ASN A 94 -4.16 8.89 0.56
C ASN A 94 -5.11 8.81 -0.65
N SER A 95 -5.84 7.69 -0.81
CA SER A 95 -6.75 7.47 -1.94
C SER A 95 -8.20 7.83 -1.65
N ILE A 96 -8.60 7.96 -0.38
CA ILE A 96 -9.98 8.26 -0.01
C ILE A 96 -10.08 9.69 0.53
N VAL A 97 -10.92 10.49 -0.11
CA VAL A 97 -11.18 11.90 0.27
C VAL A 97 -12.63 12.03 0.71
N GLU A 98 -12.84 12.54 1.92
CA GLU A 98 -14.17 12.90 2.41
C GLU A 98 -14.43 14.38 2.18
N THR A 99 -15.52 14.70 1.46
CA THR A 99 -15.95 16.06 1.20
C THR A 99 -17.47 16.16 1.31
N SER A 100 -17.95 17.05 2.17
CA SER A 100 -19.39 17.28 2.36
C SER A 100 -20.19 16.00 2.64
N GLY A 101 -19.63 15.11 3.48
CA GLY A 101 -20.25 13.83 3.85
C GLY A 101 -20.28 12.76 2.74
N LYS A 102 -19.61 13.01 1.63
CA LYS A 102 -19.42 12.04 0.55
C LYS A 102 -17.98 11.57 0.49
N PHE A 103 -17.77 10.33 0.04
CA PHE A 103 -16.44 9.73 -0.11
C PHE A 103 -16.09 9.61 -1.58
N TYR A 104 -14.89 10.07 -1.92
CA TYR A 104 -14.35 10.03 -3.28
C TYR A 104 -13.06 9.22 -3.32
N LEU A 105 -12.94 8.38 -4.36
CA LEU A 105 -11.75 7.60 -4.63
C LEU A 105 -10.85 8.37 -5.61
N LYS A 106 -9.66 8.71 -5.13
CA LYS A 106 -8.53 9.27 -5.91
C LYS A 106 -7.34 8.31 -5.80
N PRO A 107 -7.30 7.24 -6.59
CA PRO A 107 -6.38 6.14 -6.35
C PRO A 107 -4.91 6.54 -6.40
N VAL A 108 -4.17 6.23 -5.35
CA VAL A 108 -2.72 6.33 -5.28
C VAL A 108 -2.13 4.92 -5.33
N LEU A 109 -1.51 4.59 -6.46
CA LEU A 109 -0.93 3.28 -6.72
C LEU A 109 0.58 3.38 -6.85
N ARG A 110 1.31 2.50 -6.18
CA ARG A 110 2.77 2.44 -6.21
C ARG A 110 3.23 1.05 -6.66
N PRO A 111 3.86 0.94 -7.85
CA PRO A 111 4.46 -0.31 -8.27
C PRO A 111 5.80 -0.53 -7.56
N PHE A 112 6.11 -1.77 -7.24
CA PHE A 112 7.42 -2.16 -6.71
C PHE A 112 7.74 -3.62 -7.02
N CYS A 113 8.97 -4.03 -6.78
CA CYS A 113 9.38 -5.43 -6.71
C CYS A 113 10.27 -5.66 -5.49
N ASN A 114 10.22 -6.87 -4.93
CA ASN A 114 10.95 -7.16 -3.69
C ASN A 114 12.48 -7.08 -3.86
N ALA A 115 13.01 -7.42 -5.04
CA ALA A 115 14.45 -7.41 -5.28
C ALA A 115 15.07 -5.99 -5.27
N ASN A 116 14.28 -4.96 -5.59
CA ASN A 116 14.77 -3.58 -5.73
C ASN A 116 14.21 -2.61 -4.70
N PHE A 117 13.33 -3.09 -3.81
CA PHE A 117 12.73 -2.32 -2.74
C PHE A 117 12.84 -3.09 -1.44
N GLY A 118 12.96 -2.38 -0.34
CA GLY A 118 12.95 -2.95 0.99
C GLY A 118 11.60 -2.80 1.68
N GLU A 119 11.55 -3.23 2.93
CA GLU A 119 10.37 -3.10 3.76
C GLU A 119 10.73 -2.74 5.22
N ILE A 120 9.76 -2.17 5.94
CA ILE A 120 9.83 -1.94 7.38
C ILE A 120 8.73 -2.75 8.04
N GLU A 121 9.09 -3.52 9.05
CA GLU A 121 8.13 -4.26 9.87
C GLU A 121 8.36 -4.06 11.36
N GLY A 122 7.27 -4.19 12.13
CA GLY A 122 7.31 -4.06 13.57
C GLY A 122 5.98 -4.39 14.22
N LYS A 123 5.91 -4.13 15.53
CA LYS A 123 4.72 -4.38 16.33
C LYS A 123 4.40 -3.16 17.18
N VAL A 124 3.12 -2.83 17.30
CA VAL A 124 2.65 -1.74 18.17
C VAL A 124 1.81 -2.29 19.32
N LEU A 125 2.11 -1.87 20.51
CA LEU A 125 1.38 -2.17 21.72
C LEU A 125 1.08 -0.88 22.49
N PRO A 126 0.05 -0.85 23.35
CA PRO A 126 -1.00 -1.87 23.48
C PRO A 126 -1.99 -1.82 22.32
N LEU A 127 -2.73 -2.90 22.10
CA LEU A 127 -3.66 -3.04 20.96
C LEU A 127 -4.84 -2.08 21.03
N ASP A 128 -5.25 -1.68 22.22
CA ASP A 128 -6.33 -0.71 22.45
C ASP A 128 -5.96 0.73 22.07
N ALA A 129 -4.68 0.98 21.81
CA ALA A 129 -4.24 2.25 21.23
C ALA A 129 -4.80 2.50 19.84
N LYS A 130 -5.26 1.46 19.11
CA LYS A 130 -5.77 1.54 17.73
C LYS A 130 -4.84 2.39 16.84
N ALA A 131 -3.57 2.09 16.92
CA ALA A 131 -2.51 2.92 16.35
C ALA A 131 -2.53 2.94 14.83
N VAL A 132 -2.05 4.05 14.29
CA VAL A 132 -1.70 4.24 12.88
C VAL A 132 -0.20 4.42 12.77
N VAL A 133 0.44 3.72 11.86
CA VAL A 133 1.87 3.84 11.57
C VAL A 133 2.06 4.62 10.29
N ARG A 134 2.89 5.65 10.34
CA ARG A 134 3.28 6.46 9.17
C ARG A 134 4.78 6.31 8.93
N VAL A 135 5.15 6.09 7.68
CA VAL A 135 6.55 6.00 7.25
C VAL A 135 6.81 7.11 6.24
N SER A 136 7.83 7.92 6.47
CA SER A 136 8.18 9.06 5.61
C SER A 136 9.68 9.15 5.41
N ASP A 137 10.11 9.52 4.19
CA ASP A 137 11.52 9.84 3.88
C ASP A 137 11.85 11.34 4.09
N GLY A 138 10.84 12.15 4.46
CA GLY A 138 11.00 13.60 4.58
C GLY A 138 11.14 14.36 3.26
N ALA A 139 11.22 13.66 2.13
CA ALA A 139 11.40 14.23 0.79
C ALA A 139 10.13 14.15 -0.08
N GLY A 140 9.04 13.65 0.48
CA GLY A 140 7.74 13.58 -0.21
C GLY A 140 7.10 12.19 -0.20
N PHE A 141 7.85 11.14 0.09
CA PHE A 141 7.26 9.82 0.27
C PHE A 141 6.57 9.73 1.64
N ASN A 142 5.34 9.27 1.64
CA ASN A 142 4.57 8.96 2.83
C ASN A 142 3.76 7.69 2.59
N ALA A 143 3.85 6.74 3.51
CA ALA A 143 3.04 5.53 3.54
C ALA A 143 2.37 5.37 4.90
N VAL A 144 1.20 4.73 4.90
CA VAL A 144 0.42 4.49 6.12
C VAL A 144 0.15 2.99 6.24
N ALA A 145 0.42 2.44 7.41
CA ALA A 145 0.03 1.08 7.75
C ALA A 145 -0.88 1.06 8.98
N LEU A 146 -1.85 0.17 8.93
CA LEU A 146 -2.73 -0.14 10.06
C LEU A 146 -2.28 -1.47 10.65
N PRO A 147 -1.84 -1.50 11.93
CA PRO A 147 -1.46 -2.74 12.57
C PRO A 147 -2.58 -3.80 12.53
N SER A 148 -2.20 -5.06 12.52
CA SER A 148 -3.11 -6.20 12.62
C SER A 148 -3.77 -6.28 13.99
N ARG A 149 -4.61 -7.29 14.20
CA ARG A 149 -5.21 -7.56 15.52
C ARG A 149 -4.19 -7.96 16.57
N GLU A 150 -3.01 -8.41 16.15
CA GLU A 150 -1.86 -8.77 16.99
C GLU A 150 -0.89 -7.58 17.15
N GLY A 151 -1.19 -6.44 16.55
CA GLY A 151 -0.39 -5.22 16.57
C GLY A 151 0.73 -5.19 15.53
N GLU A 152 0.85 -6.18 14.67
CA GLU A 152 1.92 -6.26 13.67
C GLU A 152 1.62 -5.35 12.47
N PHE A 153 2.65 -4.72 11.95
CA PHE A 153 2.55 -3.92 10.73
C PHE A 153 3.75 -4.18 9.80
N LYS A 154 3.50 -3.95 8.50
CA LYS A 154 4.48 -4.06 7.45
C LYS A 154 4.23 -2.99 6.39
N VAL A 155 5.27 -2.27 6.01
CA VAL A 155 5.27 -1.29 4.91
C VAL A 155 6.29 -1.75 3.87
N ARG A 156 5.85 -1.99 2.65
CA ARG A 156 6.64 -2.53 1.54
C ARG A 156 6.85 -1.48 0.45
N GLY A 157 7.73 -1.79 -0.49
CA GLY A 157 7.96 -0.92 -1.65
C GLY A 157 8.75 0.34 -1.30
N LEU A 158 9.63 0.26 -0.30
CA LEU A 158 10.49 1.34 0.14
C LEU A 158 11.81 1.32 -0.64
N ALA A 159 12.17 2.45 -1.24
CA ALA A 159 13.49 2.61 -1.87
C ALA A 159 14.61 2.59 -0.82
N ASP A 160 15.85 2.35 -1.26
CA ASP A 160 17.01 2.56 -0.38
C ASP A 160 16.98 3.97 0.20
N GLY A 161 17.14 4.07 1.52
CA GLY A 161 17.09 5.36 2.15
C GLY A 161 16.94 5.32 3.66
N THR A 162 16.78 6.52 4.22
CA THR A 162 16.54 6.71 5.66
C THR A 162 15.13 7.23 5.86
N TYR A 163 14.41 6.60 6.75
CA TYR A 163 13.01 6.89 7.01
C TYR A 163 12.76 7.28 8.45
N MET A 164 11.67 7.97 8.64
CA MET A 164 11.07 8.25 9.94
C MET A 164 9.80 7.43 10.06
N VAL A 165 9.65 6.71 11.17
CA VAL A 165 8.44 5.95 11.49
C VAL A 165 7.74 6.62 12.66
N THR A 166 6.52 7.08 12.43
CA THR A 166 5.67 7.70 13.45
C THR A 166 4.50 6.80 13.76
N VAL A 167 4.32 6.50 15.05
CA VAL A 167 3.21 5.70 15.56
C VAL A 167 2.30 6.58 16.40
N GLU A 168 1.04 6.68 16.00
CA GLU A 168 0.05 7.54 16.62
C GLU A 168 -1.15 6.72 17.05
N GLY A 169 -1.43 6.70 18.36
CA GLY A 169 -2.60 6.06 18.94
C GLY A 169 -3.75 7.04 19.17
N ILE A 170 -4.94 6.54 19.48
CA ILE A 170 -6.05 7.38 19.98
C ILE A 170 -5.72 7.91 21.38
N ALA A 171 -6.24 9.08 21.72
CA ALA A 171 -6.07 9.61 23.09
C ALA A 171 -6.49 8.60 24.17
N PRO A 172 -5.77 8.48 25.29
CA PRO A 172 -4.68 9.33 25.77
C PRO A 172 -3.25 8.88 25.37
N TYR A 173 -3.07 8.03 24.37
CA TYR A 173 -1.76 7.53 23.97
C TYR A 173 -0.91 8.60 23.32
N ILE A 174 0.34 8.68 23.76
CA ILE A 174 1.31 9.66 23.27
C ILE A 174 1.98 9.11 22.00
N LYS A 175 2.00 9.95 20.96
CA LYS A 175 2.68 9.67 19.70
C LYS A 175 4.18 9.38 19.94
N GLN A 176 4.70 8.36 19.26
CA GLN A 176 6.12 8.04 19.23
C GLN A 176 6.68 8.15 17.82
N THR A 177 7.94 8.56 17.72
CA THR A 177 8.66 8.68 16.45
C THR A 177 10.01 8.00 16.56
N ILE A 178 10.32 7.14 15.59
CA ILE A 178 11.61 6.50 15.43
C ILE A 178 12.26 7.13 14.21
N ASN A 179 13.38 7.79 14.41
CA ASN A 179 14.16 8.43 13.35
C ASN A 179 15.27 7.52 12.85
N ASN A 180 15.80 7.83 11.67
CA ASN A 180 16.98 7.18 11.10
C ASN A 180 16.79 5.65 10.87
N VAL A 181 15.61 5.23 10.49
CA VAL A 181 15.35 3.84 10.10
C VAL A 181 15.94 3.63 8.70
N ILE A 182 17.01 2.86 8.61
CA ILE A 182 17.72 2.60 7.36
C ILE A 182 17.05 1.43 6.65
N VAL A 183 16.62 1.65 5.41
CA VAL A 183 16.06 0.63 4.52
C VAL A 183 17.04 0.35 3.40
N LYS A 184 17.24 -0.92 3.08
CA LYS A 184 18.03 -1.38 1.94
C LYS A 184 17.17 -2.26 1.05
N LYS A 185 17.41 -2.17 -0.25
CA LYS A 185 16.70 -2.98 -1.26
C LYS A 185 16.86 -4.46 -0.97
N GLY A 186 15.75 -5.20 -1.11
CA GLY A 186 15.70 -6.64 -0.89
C GLY A 186 15.81 -7.06 0.57
N GLU A 187 15.84 -6.11 1.53
CA GLU A 187 15.99 -6.42 2.95
C GLU A 187 14.73 -6.05 3.74
N ASP A 188 14.49 -6.82 4.81
CA ASP A 188 13.45 -6.56 5.80
C ASP A 188 14.06 -5.80 6.98
N THR A 189 13.64 -4.57 7.18
CA THR A 189 14.07 -3.74 8.32
C THR A 189 13.13 -3.95 9.50
N LYS A 190 13.58 -4.69 10.52
CA LYS A 190 12.82 -4.98 11.73
C LYS A 190 13.07 -3.92 12.80
N ILE A 191 12.05 -3.15 13.16
CA ILE A 191 12.17 -2.10 14.19
C ILE A 191 11.64 -2.53 15.57
N GLY A 192 11.27 -3.81 15.71
CA GLY A 192 10.85 -4.39 16.98
C GLY A 192 9.46 -3.94 17.45
N THR A 193 9.25 -3.99 18.76
CA THR A 193 7.98 -3.62 19.38
C THR A 193 8.01 -2.18 19.87
N ILE A 194 7.04 -1.39 19.44
CA ILE A 194 6.83 0.00 19.85
C ILE A 194 5.69 0.02 20.86
N THR A 195 5.99 0.41 22.09
CA THR A 195 4.98 0.48 23.16
C THR A 195 4.58 1.93 23.40
N LEU A 196 3.35 2.29 23.01
CA LEU A 196 2.79 3.61 23.29
C LEU A 196 2.48 3.77 24.78
N LYS A 197 2.81 4.93 25.34
CA LYS A 197 2.52 5.32 26.71
C LYS A 197 1.33 6.27 26.74
N LYS A 198 0.63 6.27 27.87
CA LYS A 198 -0.43 7.26 28.19
C LYS A 198 0.15 8.47 28.85
#